data_f52cb528b690083fb31a575a0be4cb9f
#
_entry.id   f52cb528b690083fb31a575a0be4cb9f
#
_cell.length_a   1.000
_cell.length_b   1.000
_cell.length_c   1.000
_cell.angle_alpha   90.00
_cell.angle_beta   90.00
_cell.angle_gamma   90.00
#
_symmetry.space_group_name_H-M   'P 1'
#
loop_
_entity.id
_entity.type
_entity.pdbx_description
1 polymer ?
#
loop_
_entity_poly.entity_id
_entity_poly.type
_entity_poly.pdbx_seq_one_letter_code
_entity_poly.pdbx_strand_id
1 'polypeptide(L)'
;MTINYSSDNDIIIPTQHNTTYRGLGGDDIYIITRAISDGAKINIVDTEGTNIIQLTEGLSISSSKFASTAFQVTLSNNAEITISSSHKNLYEIGGNTTAGLIVDQNTYEDFISFFGINSLPSIKSIKGLTNLIIEGEKLVTNNKIFSWKIKNPESVSLDTNEVNDLMDFVISEGSNTQAAILIRGSNIIAEYYADNFDKDSVVTSWSVAKSFTSTLIGIAIDEGYINSIEDPITDYLPEWKNQDQDKILLKHLLSMRSGMEDHGFVYVVPDMVSHSLDRDIIRPPGVAFRYSNEDSMLLGEIIQNATGMSFQEYADKKLFNLIGADETWWTDQEGNTISYASIDMTPREFAKFGLVIAQEGSWQGQQIVSSDWVELATSKYDDLMSYGFQWWTSETKDIDYPFFSARGLDGQLIYIWPETDLVFVRFTTYRKIGDQDSS
;
A
#
# COMPACT_ATOMS: atom_id res chain seq x y z
N MET A 1 -23.62 -26.84 23.82
CA MET A 1 -24.56 -27.35 22.79
C MET A 1 -23.78 -27.60 21.49
N THR A 2 -24.19 -28.53 20.65
CA THR A 2 -23.59 -28.70 19.31
C THR A 2 -24.67 -28.47 18.26
N ILE A 3 -24.39 -27.68 17.25
CA ILE A 3 -25.23 -27.46 16.09
C ILE A 3 -24.49 -28.06 14.89
N ASN A 4 -25.10 -29.03 14.24
CA ASN A 4 -24.62 -29.61 13.00
C ASN A 4 -25.44 -29.02 11.85
N TYR A 5 -24.76 -28.61 10.81
CA TYR A 5 -25.33 -28.15 9.56
C TYR A 5 -25.47 -29.29 8.54
N SER A 6 -25.58 -28.97 7.28
CA SER A 6 -25.80 -29.98 6.24
C SER A 6 -24.47 -30.57 5.73
N SER A 7 -24.54 -31.38 4.68
CA SER A 7 -23.38 -31.82 3.91
C SER A 7 -23.18 -30.97 2.63
N ASP A 8 -23.97 -29.92 2.46
CA ASP A 8 -23.90 -28.99 1.36
C ASP A 8 -23.20 -27.71 1.85
N ASN A 9 -22.89 -26.77 0.94
CA ASN A 9 -22.25 -25.50 1.29
C ASN A 9 -23.20 -24.64 2.12
N ASP A 10 -22.84 -24.36 3.36
CA ASP A 10 -23.63 -23.61 4.32
C ASP A 10 -23.03 -22.22 4.62
N ILE A 11 -23.88 -21.26 4.96
CA ILE A 11 -23.47 -19.96 5.51
C ILE A 11 -23.85 -19.91 6.98
N ILE A 12 -22.84 -19.88 7.85
CA ILE A 12 -23.00 -20.07 9.28
C ILE A 12 -22.60 -18.79 10.03
N ILE A 13 -23.53 -18.21 10.80
CA ILE A 13 -23.24 -17.08 11.68
C ILE A 13 -23.28 -17.56 13.12
N PRO A 14 -22.12 -17.82 13.75
CA PRO A 14 -22.06 -18.36 15.10
C PRO A 14 -22.39 -17.27 16.13
N THR A 15 -23.52 -17.36 16.80
CA THR A 15 -23.95 -16.36 17.79
C THR A 15 -24.27 -16.91 19.17
N GLN A 16 -24.51 -18.22 19.29
CA GLN A 16 -25.01 -18.81 20.52
C GLN A 16 -23.91 -19.15 21.53
N HIS A 17 -24.09 -18.70 22.77
CA HIS A 17 -23.15 -18.98 23.87
C HIS A 17 -23.01 -20.48 24.19
N ASN A 18 -21.80 -20.93 24.56
CA ASN A 18 -21.44 -22.31 24.84
C ASN A 18 -21.82 -23.32 23.75
N THR A 19 -21.61 -22.92 22.48
CA THR A 19 -22.05 -23.71 21.34
C THR A 19 -20.87 -24.08 20.45
N THR A 20 -20.89 -25.33 19.96
CA THR A 20 -19.99 -25.83 18.91
C THR A 20 -20.76 -25.89 17.61
N TYR A 21 -20.21 -25.28 16.58
CA TYR A 21 -20.74 -25.26 15.20
C TYR A 21 -19.93 -26.22 14.34
N ARG A 22 -20.63 -27.00 13.52
CA ARG A 22 -20.04 -27.95 12.57
C ARG A 22 -20.76 -27.86 11.23
N GLY A 23 -20.05 -27.54 10.19
CA GLY A 23 -20.57 -27.54 8.82
C GLY A 23 -20.84 -28.95 8.31
N LEU A 24 -19.99 -29.90 8.68
CA LEU A 24 -19.93 -31.29 8.22
C LEU A 24 -19.26 -31.40 6.86
N GLY A 25 -20.00 -31.57 5.75
CA GLY A 25 -19.46 -31.60 4.39
C GLY A 25 -19.76 -30.30 3.66
N GLY A 26 -19.20 -30.16 2.46
CA GLY A 26 -19.36 -28.93 1.67
C GLY A 26 -18.25 -27.90 1.91
N ASP A 27 -18.31 -26.81 1.17
CA ASP A 27 -17.43 -25.64 1.34
C ASP A 27 -18.22 -24.58 2.10
N ASP A 28 -18.00 -24.47 3.41
CA ASP A 28 -18.80 -23.67 4.32
C ASP A 28 -18.18 -22.29 4.59
N ILE A 29 -19.03 -21.30 4.87
CA ILE A 29 -18.61 -19.96 5.23
C ILE A 29 -19.05 -19.65 6.67
N TYR A 30 -18.09 -19.45 7.57
CA TYR A 30 -18.33 -19.04 8.95
C TYR A 30 -18.10 -17.54 9.09
N ILE A 31 -19.17 -16.77 9.35
CA ILE A 31 -19.11 -15.32 9.44
C ILE A 31 -19.07 -14.91 10.93
N ILE A 32 -17.92 -14.44 11.39
CA ILE A 32 -17.70 -13.90 12.73
C ILE A 32 -18.03 -12.42 12.74
N THR A 33 -19.07 -12.02 13.46
CA THR A 33 -19.60 -10.66 13.46
C THR A 33 -19.62 -10.03 14.85
N ARG A 34 -19.84 -8.73 14.91
CA ARG A 34 -20.10 -8.00 16.19
C ARG A 34 -21.43 -8.37 16.87
N ALA A 35 -22.29 -9.15 16.22
CA ALA A 35 -23.53 -9.61 16.81
C ALA A 35 -23.36 -10.74 17.85
N ILE A 36 -22.14 -11.23 18.03
CA ILE A 36 -21.81 -12.21 19.06
C ILE A 36 -21.99 -11.57 20.44
N SER A 37 -22.78 -12.24 21.30
CA SER A 37 -23.10 -11.74 22.64
C SER A 37 -21.85 -11.61 23.52
N ASP A 38 -21.89 -10.67 24.47
CA ASP A 38 -20.81 -10.43 25.42
C ASP A 38 -20.46 -11.70 26.19
N GLY A 39 -19.17 -12.02 26.25
CA GLY A 39 -18.66 -13.19 26.97
C GLY A 39 -19.07 -14.54 26.37
N ALA A 40 -19.59 -14.57 25.16
CA ALA A 40 -19.96 -15.83 24.50
C ALA A 40 -18.72 -16.72 24.27
N LYS A 41 -18.93 -18.06 24.42
CA LYS A 41 -17.91 -19.07 24.10
C LYS A 41 -18.39 -19.91 22.92
N ILE A 42 -17.69 -19.78 21.83
CA ILE A 42 -18.03 -20.38 20.54
C ILE A 42 -16.89 -21.27 20.09
N ASN A 43 -17.23 -22.48 19.65
CA ASN A 43 -16.28 -23.38 19.00
C ASN A 43 -16.72 -23.64 17.56
N ILE A 44 -15.81 -23.56 16.63
CA ILE A 44 -15.99 -23.97 15.23
C ILE A 44 -15.09 -25.19 15.01
N VAL A 45 -15.69 -26.28 14.59
CA VAL A 45 -14.99 -27.55 14.32
C VAL A 45 -15.46 -28.06 12.98
N ASP A 46 -14.66 -27.82 11.98
CA ASP A 46 -14.91 -28.30 10.62
C ASP A 46 -13.65 -28.93 10.04
N THR A 47 -13.81 -30.08 9.39
CA THR A 47 -12.69 -30.89 8.89
C THR A 47 -12.85 -31.33 7.46
N GLU A 48 -14.00 -31.06 6.86
CA GLU A 48 -14.38 -31.45 5.50
C GLU A 48 -14.58 -30.21 4.63
N GLY A 49 -14.34 -30.34 3.31
CA GLY A 49 -14.44 -29.22 2.37
C GLY A 49 -13.33 -28.17 2.46
N THR A 50 -13.52 -27.08 1.69
CA THR A 50 -12.68 -25.88 1.72
C THR A 50 -13.46 -24.76 2.40
N ASN A 51 -13.31 -24.63 3.71
CA ASN A 51 -14.11 -23.71 4.51
C ASN A 51 -13.46 -22.34 4.61
N ILE A 52 -14.28 -21.32 4.74
CA ILE A 52 -13.84 -19.92 4.88
C ILE A 52 -14.26 -19.36 6.23
N ILE A 53 -13.32 -18.80 6.97
CA ILE A 53 -13.57 -18.06 8.21
C ILE A 53 -13.50 -16.58 7.89
N GLN A 54 -14.64 -15.92 7.87
CA GLN A 54 -14.75 -14.50 7.61
C GLN A 54 -14.83 -13.73 8.93
N LEU A 55 -13.85 -12.87 9.20
CA LEU A 55 -13.88 -11.90 10.27
C LEU A 55 -14.41 -10.58 9.72
N THR A 56 -15.65 -10.23 10.04
CA THR A 56 -16.29 -9.03 9.46
C THR A 56 -15.63 -7.74 9.90
N GLU A 57 -15.85 -6.71 9.12
CA GLU A 57 -15.38 -5.35 9.41
C GLU A 57 -15.74 -4.88 10.82
N GLY A 58 -14.79 -4.21 11.45
CA GLY A 58 -14.97 -3.55 12.75
C GLY A 58 -15.01 -4.48 13.94
N LEU A 59 -14.59 -5.76 13.82
CA LEU A 59 -14.31 -6.60 14.96
C LEU A 59 -13.05 -6.09 15.66
N SER A 60 -13.13 -5.93 16.98
CA SER A 60 -11.97 -5.62 17.82
C SER A 60 -11.56 -6.87 18.59
N ILE A 61 -10.37 -7.40 18.26
CA ILE A 61 -9.77 -8.56 18.89
C ILE A 61 -8.81 -8.07 19.97
N SER A 62 -9.15 -8.36 21.22
CA SER A 62 -8.37 -7.93 22.39
C SER A 62 -7.20 -8.86 22.70
N SER A 63 -7.29 -10.12 22.34
CA SER A 63 -6.21 -11.11 22.43
C SER A 63 -6.43 -12.26 21.47
N SER A 64 -5.32 -12.90 21.08
CA SER A 64 -5.34 -14.07 20.19
C SER A 64 -4.30 -15.08 20.63
N LYS A 65 -4.56 -16.37 20.34
CA LYS A 65 -3.69 -17.50 20.62
C LYS A 65 -3.69 -18.45 19.45
N PHE A 66 -2.53 -18.78 18.95
CA PHE A 66 -2.35 -19.60 17.77
C PHE A 66 -1.56 -20.87 18.05
N ALA A 67 -2.00 -21.97 17.46
CA ALA A 67 -1.31 -23.24 17.39
C ALA A 67 -1.35 -23.73 15.93
N SER A 68 -0.55 -24.73 15.56
CA SER A 68 -0.44 -25.21 14.18
C SER A 68 -1.76 -25.71 13.54
N THR A 69 -2.76 -26.08 14.35
CA THR A 69 -4.04 -26.63 13.87
C THR A 69 -5.28 -26.00 14.52
N ALA A 70 -5.10 -24.98 15.33
CA ALA A 70 -6.20 -24.30 16.00
C ALA A 70 -5.80 -22.88 16.40
N PHE A 71 -6.77 -21.98 16.47
CA PHE A 71 -6.57 -20.69 17.12
C PHE A 71 -7.78 -20.29 17.95
N GLN A 72 -7.56 -19.36 18.85
CA GLN A 72 -8.59 -18.72 19.64
C GLN A 72 -8.42 -17.21 19.58
N VAL A 73 -9.49 -16.48 19.33
CA VAL A 73 -9.55 -15.02 19.46
C VAL A 73 -10.54 -14.64 20.55
N THR A 74 -10.19 -13.59 21.28
CA THR A 74 -11.08 -12.95 22.25
C THR A 74 -11.44 -11.58 21.74
N LEU A 75 -12.70 -11.30 21.55
CA LEU A 75 -13.20 -10.00 21.11
C LEU A 75 -13.19 -8.99 22.26
N SER A 76 -13.31 -7.71 21.96
CA SER A 76 -13.36 -6.64 22.97
C SER A 76 -14.55 -6.74 23.95
N ASN A 77 -15.62 -7.43 23.57
CA ASN A 77 -16.76 -7.77 24.40
C ASN A 77 -16.58 -9.06 25.23
N ASN A 78 -15.34 -9.56 25.33
CA ASN A 78 -14.96 -10.80 26.01
C ASN A 78 -15.55 -12.09 25.40
N ALA A 79 -16.09 -12.05 24.19
CA ALA A 79 -16.48 -13.27 23.49
C ALA A 79 -15.22 -14.05 23.04
N GLU A 80 -15.18 -15.34 23.30
CA GLU A 80 -14.10 -16.26 22.94
C GLU A 80 -14.55 -17.13 21.76
N ILE A 81 -13.83 -17.09 20.66
CA ILE A 81 -14.07 -17.92 19.47
C ILE A 81 -12.86 -18.83 19.28
N THR A 82 -13.07 -20.13 19.34
CA THR A 82 -12.05 -21.14 19.11
C THR A 82 -12.34 -21.87 17.79
N ILE A 83 -11.35 -21.94 16.92
CA ILE A 83 -11.46 -22.61 15.61
C ILE A 83 -10.45 -23.74 15.57
N SER A 84 -10.98 -24.96 15.40
CA SER A 84 -10.20 -26.17 15.25
C SER A 84 -9.99 -26.50 13.77
N SER A 85 -8.91 -27.24 13.45
CA SER A 85 -8.53 -27.54 12.06
C SER A 85 -8.20 -26.30 11.23
N SER A 86 -7.75 -25.24 11.88
CA SER A 86 -7.51 -23.92 11.31
C SER A 86 -6.62 -23.94 10.05
N HIS A 87 -5.62 -24.83 10.01
CA HIS A 87 -4.70 -25.00 8.87
C HIS A 87 -5.37 -25.51 7.56
N LYS A 88 -6.63 -25.88 7.62
CA LYS A 88 -7.42 -26.36 6.48
C LYS A 88 -8.38 -25.29 5.94
N ASN A 89 -8.60 -24.24 6.69
CA ASN A 89 -9.53 -23.19 6.34
C ASN A 89 -8.82 -22.04 5.62
N LEU A 90 -9.57 -21.33 4.80
CA LEU A 90 -9.19 -20.04 4.26
C LEU A 90 -9.75 -18.92 5.13
N TYR A 91 -9.16 -17.74 5.07
CA TYR A 91 -9.49 -16.62 5.96
C TYR A 91 -9.73 -15.35 5.16
N GLU A 92 -10.77 -14.62 5.55
CA GLU A 92 -11.04 -13.28 5.07
C GLU A 92 -11.10 -12.33 6.27
N ILE A 93 -10.39 -11.20 6.21
CA ILE A 93 -10.40 -10.18 7.25
C ILE A 93 -11.04 -8.92 6.68
N GLY A 94 -12.05 -8.40 7.42
CA GLY A 94 -12.71 -7.15 7.07
C GLY A 94 -13.85 -7.27 6.05
N GLY A 95 -14.20 -8.48 5.63
CA GLY A 95 -15.28 -8.71 4.68
C GLY A 95 -16.66 -8.21 5.14
N ASN A 96 -17.53 -7.92 4.18
CA ASN A 96 -18.91 -7.52 4.43
C ASN A 96 -19.75 -8.72 4.89
N THR A 97 -20.78 -8.48 5.71
CA THR A 97 -21.79 -9.51 6.11
C THR A 97 -22.70 -9.97 4.95
N THR A 98 -22.55 -9.44 3.76
CA THR A 98 -23.31 -9.86 2.58
C THR A 98 -22.76 -11.20 2.10
N ALA A 99 -23.51 -12.25 2.36
CA ALA A 99 -23.18 -13.62 2.00
C ALA A 99 -22.80 -13.75 0.52
N GLY A 100 -21.65 -14.34 0.25
CA GLY A 100 -21.21 -14.70 -1.10
C GLY A 100 -20.23 -13.76 -1.79
N LEU A 101 -19.86 -12.61 -1.20
CA LEU A 101 -18.79 -11.75 -1.68
C LEU A 101 -17.54 -11.94 -0.82
N ILE A 102 -16.74 -12.95 -1.15
CA ILE A 102 -15.42 -13.18 -0.59
C ILE A 102 -14.43 -12.61 -1.59
N VAL A 103 -13.73 -11.55 -1.20
CA VAL A 103 -12.81 -10.83 -2.07
C VAL A 103 -11.39 -11.34 -1.89
N ASP A 104 -10.97 -11.67 -0.67
CA ASP A 104 -9.61 -12.11 -0.36
C ASP A 104 -9.60 -13.42 0.44
N GLN A 105 -8.93 -14.44 -0.08
CA GLN A 105 -8.78 -15.72 0.58
C GLN A 105 -7.33 -15.90 1.02
N ASN A 106 -7.09 -15.75 2.31
CA ASN A 106 -5.77 -15.93 2.92
C ASN A 106 -5.63 -17.36 3.45
N THR A 107 -4.45 -17.96 3.30
CA THR A 107 -4.12 -19.21 3.98
C THR A 107 -4.02 -19.00 5.49
N TYR A 108 -3.92 -20.09 6.26
CA TYR A 108 -3.72 -19.94 7.72
C TYR A 108 -2.38 -19.26 8.06
N GLU A 109 -1.36 -19.49 7.27
CA GLU A 109 -0.03 -18.88 7.44
C GLU A 109 -0.08 -17.38 7.15
N ASP A 110 -0.77 -16.97 6.09
CA ASP A 110 -1.00 -15.55 5.80
C ASP A 110 -1.84 -14.89 6.90
N PHE A 111 -2.91 -15.57 7.34
CA PHE A 111 -3.79 -15.07 8.39
C PHE A 111 -3.08 -14.78 9.71
N ILE A 112 -2.19 -15.65 10.17
CA ILE A 112 -1.45 -15.43 11.44
C ILE A 112 -0.48 -14.25 11.34
N SER A 113 -0.03 -13.89 10.15
CA SER A 113 0.87 -12.75 9.95
C SER A 113 0.21 -11.41 10.31
N PHE A 114 -1.12 -11.28 10.16
CA PHE A 114 -1.88 -10.11 10.62
C PHE A 114 -1.81 -9.88 12.14
N PHE A 115 -1.43 -10.92 12.89
CA PHE A 115 -1.25 -10.88 14.36
C PHE A 115 0.22 -10.82 14.76
N GLY A 116 1.12 -10.45 13.85
CA GLY A 116 2.55 -10.34 14.10
C GLY A 116 3.30 -11.68 14.20
N ILE A 117 2.69 -12.79 13.77
CA ILE A 117 3.27 -14.12 13.88
C ILE A 117 3.81 -14.60 12.53
N ASN A 118 5.12 -14.71 12.40
CA ASN A 118 5.78 -15.10 11.14
C ASN A 118 5.87 -16.63 10.92
N SER A 119 5.76 -17.44 11.99
CA SER A 119 5.75 -18.91 11.87
C SER A 119 5.21 -19.56 13.12
N LEU A 120 4.57 -20.73 12.96
CA LEU A 120 4.12 -21.57 14.06
C LEU A 120 5.06 -22.76 14.25
N PRO A 121 5.31 -23.22 15.49
CA PRO A 121 6.14 -24.38 15.73
C PRO A 121 5.51 -25.64 15.11
N SER A 122 6.30 -26.42 14.37
CA SER A 122 5.84 -27.69 13.79
C SER A 122 5.60 -28.74 14.88
N ILE A 123 4.46 -29.42 14.82
CA ILE A 123 4.14 -30.52 15.71
C ILE A 123 5.03 -31.71 15.36
N LYS A 124 6.18 -31.85 16.02
CA LYS A 124 7.00 -33.08 15.93
C LYS A 124 7.16 -33.85 17.23
N SER A 125 6.65 -33.37 18.35
CA SER A 125 6.56 -34.20 19.58
C SER A 125 5.64 -33.57 20.63
N ILE A 126 4.66 -34.30 21.04
CA ILE A 126 3.70 -33.93 22.07
C ILE A 126 4.27 -34.35 23.43
N LYS A 127 5.01 -33.46 24.09
CA LYS A 127 5.15 -33.45 25.53
C LYS A 127 5.18 -31.99 26.01
N GLY A 128 3.99 -31.44 26.32
CA GLY A 128 3.85 -30.07 26.84
C GLY A 128 3.14 -29.14 25.88
N LEU A 129 1.84 -29.19 25.76
CA LEU A 129 0.98 -28.37 24.88
C LEU A 129 1.11 -26.85 25.05
N THR A 130 1.60 -26.40 26.21
CA THR A 130 1.75 -24.96 26.49
C THR A 130 2.84 -24.26 25.71
N ASN A 131 3.85 -24.98 25.20
CA ASN A 131 4.96 -24.40 24.45
C ASN A 131 4.68 -24.29 22.92
N LEU A 132 3.48 -24.69 22.48
CA LEU A 132 3.06 -24.68 21.08
C LEU A 132 2.03 -23.58 20.78
N ILE A 133 1.65 -22.81 21.78
CA ILE A 133 0.69 -21.70 21.63
C ILE A 133 1.49 -20.40 21.61
N ILE A 134 1.31 -19.62 20.56
CA ILE A 134 1.88 -18.28 20.43
C ILE A 134 0.75 -17.27 20.63
N GLU A 135 0.99 -16.26 21.47
CA GLU A 135 0.07 -15.13 21.63
C GLU A 135 0.35 -14.14 20.48
N GLY A 136 -0.71 -13.76 19.79
CA GLY A 136 -0.65 -12.76 18.73
C GLY A 136 -0.94 -11.35 19.23
N GLU A 137 -0.64 -10.38 18.43
CA GLU A 137 -0.95 -8.97 18.68
C GLU A 137 -2.46 -8.72 18.68
N LYS A 138 -2.86 -7.58 19.21
CA LYS A 138 -4.23 -7.10 19.10
C LYS A 138 -4.52 -6.71 17.67
N LEU A 139 -5.68 -7.11 17.16
CA LEU A 139 -6.14 -6.76 15.83
C LEU A 139 -7.48 -6.06 15.92
N VAL A 140 -7.61 -4.97 15.20
CA VAL A 140 -8.93 -4.42 14.85
C VAL A 140 -9.12 -4.68 13.37
N THR A 141 -10.16 -5.43 13.02
CA THR A 141 -10.51 -5.70 11.61
C THR A 141 -11.11 -4.43 11.01
N ASN A 142 -10.26 -3.44 10.84
CA ASN A 142 -10.62 -2.14 10.29
C ASN A 142 -10.49 -2.11 8.77
N ASN A 143 -10.81 -3.18 8.08
CA ASN A 143 -11.17 -2.99 6.69
C ASN A 143 -12.62 -2.46 6.65
N LYS A 144 -12.82 -1.19 7.04
CA LYS A 144 -13.81 -0.42 6.30
C LYS A 144 -13.41 -0.57 4.85
N ILE A 145 -14.21 -1.29 4.09
CA ILE A 145 -14.11 -1.18 2.63
C ILE A 145 -14.20 0.32 2.38
N PHE A 146 -13.04 0.93 2.13
CA PHE A 146 -13.02 2.35 1.87
C PHE A 146 -13.82 2.56 0.60
N SER A 147 -14.98 3.17 0.74
CA SER A 147 -15.81 3.54 -0.40
C SER A 147 -15.78 5.05 -0.54
N TRP A 148 -15.36 5.51 -1.70
CA TRP A 148 -15.45 6.91 -2.07
C TRP A 148 -16.91 7.37 -1.97
N LYS A 149 -17.14 8.48 -1.27
CA LYS A 149 -18.41 9.20 -1.30
C LYS A 149 -18.33 10.24 -2.40
N ILE A 150 -19.31 10.28 -3.28
CA ILE A 150 -19.40 11.33 -4.29
C ILE A 150 -20.20 12.48 -3.69
N LYS A 151 -19.69 13.70 -3.78
CA LYS A 151 -20.31 14.91 -3.25
C LYS A 151 -20.28 16.05 -4.26
N ASN A 152 -21.31 16.89 -4.22
CA ASN A 152 -21.31 18.13 -4.99
C ASN A 152 -20.29 19.12 -4.42
N PRO A 153 -19.62 19.93 -5.27
CA PRO A 153 -18.60 20.89 -4.86
C PRO A 153 -19.05 21.81 -3.71
N GLU A 154 -20.24 22.38 -3.78
CA GLU A 154 -20.76 23.32 -2.76
C GLU A 154 -20.91 22.64 -1.39
N SER A 155 -21.19 21.34 -1.34
CA SER A 155 -21.34 20.60 -0.07
C SER A 155 -20.02 20.49 0.71
N VAL A 156 -18.91 20.80 0.06
CA VAL A 156 -17.55 20.80 0.63
C VAL A 156 -16.86 22.16 0.45
N SER A 157 -17.64 23.24 0.26
CA SER A 157 -17.17 24.61 0.14
C SER A 157 -16.22 24.85 -1.05
N LEU A 158 -16.52 24.25 -2.20
CA LEU A 158 -15.88 24.52 -3.48
C LEU A 158 -16.90 25.14 -4.43
N ASP A 159 -16.48 26.06 -5.29
CA ASP A 159 -17.32 26.63 -6.34
C ASP A 159 -17.48 25.64 -7.50
N THR A 160 -18.71 25.32 -7.85
CA THR A 160 -19.02 24.37 -8.93
C THR A 160 -18.49 24.83 -10.28
N ASN A 161 -18.50 26.14 -10.56
CA ASN A 161 -17.98 26.64 -11.84
C ASN A 161 -16.47 26.47 -11.93
N GLU A 162 -15.74 26.77 -10.85
CA GLU A 162 -14.27 26.58 -10.80
C GLU A 162 -13.91 25.10 -10.95
N VAL A 163 -14.68 24.18 -10.34
CA VAL A 163 -14.46 22.73 -10.51
C VAL A 163 -14.75 22.31 -11.96
N ASN A 164 -15.83 22.81 -12.57
CA ASN A 164 -16.15 22.51 -13.95
C ASN A 164 -15.08 23.07 -14.91
N ASP A 165 -14.64 24.32 -14.71
CA ASP A 165 -13.58 24.95 -15.51
C ASP A 165 -12.27 24.15 -15.43
N LEU A 166 -11.91 23.65 -14.23
CA LEU A 166 -10.76 22.76 -14.06
C LEU A 166 -10.92 21.46 -14.86
N MET A 167 -12.08 20.82 -14.74
CA MET A 167 -12.33 19.55 -15.45
C MET A 167 -12.37 19.77 -16.96
N ASP A 168 -13.02 20.82 -17.44
CA ASP A 168 -13.05 21.17 -18.87
C ASP A 168 -11.65 21.44 -19.43
N PHE A 169 -10.80 22.13 -18.66
CA PHE A 169 -9.39 22.33 -19.02
C PHE A 169 -8.63 21.00 -19.13
N VAL A 170 -8.81 20.12 -18.16
CA VAL A 170 -8.10 18.84 -18.06
C VAL A 170 -8.50 17.87 -19.18
N ILE A 171 -9.75 17.93 -19.65
CA ILE A 171 -10.29 17.06 -20.70
C ILE A 171 -10.36 17.73 -22.07
N SER A 172 -9.82 18.95 -22.21
CA SER A 172 -9.83 19.70 -23.47
C SER A 172 -9.19 18.92 -24.61
N GLU A 173 -9.52 19.26 -25.85
CA GLU A 173 -8.99 18.62 -27.04
C GLU A 173 -7.45 18.61 -27.04
N GLY A 174 -6.86 17.45 -27.31
CA GLY A 174 -5.42 17.24 -27.30
C GLY A 174 -4.81 17.02 -25.91
N SER A 175 -5.59 16.99 -24.83
CA SER A 175 -5.09 16.72 -23.47
C SER A 175 -4.66 15.27 -23.28
N ASN A 176 -5.17 14.34 -24.09
CA ASN A 176 -4.98 12.88 -23.96
C ASN A 176 -5.34 12.31 -22.58
N THR A 177 -6.20 12.98 -21.82
CA THR A 177 -6.60 12.54 -20.49
C THR A 177 -7.44 11.27 -20.57
N GLN A 178 -7.00 10.22 -19.92
CA GLN A 178 -7.72 8.95 -19.74
C GLN A 178 -8.63 8.99 -18.52
N ALA A 179 -8.11 9.54 -17.43
CA ALA A 179 -8.86 9.70 -16.20
C ALA A 179 -8.39 10.95 -15.44
N ALA A 180 -9.33 11.61 -14.79
CA ALA A 180 -9.06 12.70 -13.87
C ALA A 180 -10.01 12.61 -12.67
N ILE A 181 -9.50 12.79 -11.46
CA ILE A 181 -10.28 12.74 -10.22
C ILE A 181 -9.85 13.89 -9.33
N LEU A 182 -10.83 14.69 -8.88
CA LEU A 182 -10.66 15.68 -7.84
C LEU A 182 -11.30 15.17 -6.56
N ILE A 183 -10.54 15.11 -5.48
CA ILE A 183 -11.05 14.74 -4.16
C ILE A 183 -10.82 15.87 -3.15
N ARG A 184 -11.73 15.96 -2.18
CA ARG A 184 -11.55 16.77 -0.97
C ARG A 184 -11.87 15.93 0.25
N GLY A 185 -10.87 15.77 1.12
CA GLY A 185 -10.92 14.75 2.17
C GLY A 185 -11.20 13.38 1.56
N SER A 186 -12.10 12.61 2.16
CA SER A 186 -12.47 11.27 1.67
C SER A 186 -13.60 11.28 0.63
N ASN A 187 -13.82 12.40 -0.09
CA ASN A 187 -14.93 12.52 -1.03
C ASN A 187 -14.42 12.82 -2.45
N ILE A 188 -14.95 12.12 -3.43
CA ILE A 188 -14.82 12.49 -4.85
C ILE A 188 -15.75 13.67 -5.12
N ILE A 189 -15.20 14.74 -5.66
CA ILE A 189 -15.90 15.98 -6.01
C ILE A 189 -16.22 16.02 -7.51
N ALA A 190 -15.24 15.59 -8.31
CA ALA A 190 -15.43 15.42 -9.75
C ALA A 190 -14.53 14.25 -10.21
N GLU A 191 -15.03 13.51 -11.19
CA GLU A 191 -14.25 12.47 -11.86
C GLU A 191 -14.63 12.40 -13.35
N TYR A 192 -13.66 12.08 -14.16
CA TYR A 192 -13.79 11.90 -15.60
C TYR A 192 -13.02 10.66 -16.04
N TYR A 193 -13.60 9.96 -16.99
CA TYR A 193 -12.99 8.82 -17.68
C TYR A 193 -13.26 8.99 -19.18
N ALA A 194 -12.21 8.83 -19.98
CA ALA A 194 -12.31 8.89 -21.44
C ALA A 194 -13.13 7.72 -22.00
N ASP A 195 -13.52 7.78 -23.25
CA ASP A 195 -14.22 6.69 -23.92
C ASP A 195 -13.45 5.37 -23.79
N ASN A 196 -14.16 4.30 -23.41
CA ASN A 196 -13.64 2.97 -23.12
C ASN A 196 -12.81 2.86 -21.81
N PHE A 197 -12.80 3.87 -20.97
CA PHE A 197 -12.27 3.84 -19.61
C PHE A 197 -13.40 4.02 -18.59
N ASP A 198 -13.18 3.50 -17.39
CA ASP A 198 -14.07 3.67 -16.25
C ASP A 198 -13.26 3.67 -14.94
N LYS A 199 -13.94 3.69 -13.81
CA LYS A 199 -13.32 3.70 -12.47
C LYS A 199 -12.49 2.44 -12.15
N ASP A 200 -12.72 1.35 -12.86
CA ASP A 200 -12.08 0.05 -12.68
C ASP A 200 -10.98 -0.20 -13.74
N SER A 201 -10.83 0.72 -14.68
CA SER A 201 -9.77 0.65 -15.70
C SER A 201 -8.41 0.96 -15.12
N VAL A 202 -7.44 0.10 -15.42
CA VAL A 202 -6.06 0.22 -14.92
C VAL A 202 -5.27 1.20 -15.78
N VAL A 203 -4.47 2.03 -15.14
CA VAL A 203 -3.55 3.00 -15.74
C VAL A 203 -2.15 2.85 -15.16
N THR A 204 -1.13 3.29 -15.89
CA THR A 204 0.27 3.18 -15.48
C THR A 204 0.81 4.50 -14.92
N SER A 205 1.56 4.42 -13.85
CA SER A 205 2.07 5.56 -13.08
C SER A 205 3.27 6.28 -13.70
N TRP A 206 4.12 5.59 -14.46
CA TRP A 206 5.47 6.05 -14.77
C TRP A 206 6.18 6.54 -13.48
N SER A 207 6.87 7.68 -13.56
CA SER A 207 7.69 8.20 -12.45
C SER A 207 6.90 8.65 -11.21
N VAL A 208 5.56 8.63 -11.22
CA VAL A 208 4.77 8.77 -10.00
C VAL A 208 5.17 7.69 -8.97
N ALA A 209 5.59 6.51 -9.43
CA ALA A 209 6.12 5.43 -8.60
C ALA A 209 7.25 5.86 -7.64
N LYS A 210 8.07 6.85 -8.01
CA LYS A 210 9.15 7.36 -7.15
C LYS A 210 8.64 7.89 -5.81
N SER A 211 7.47 8.51 -5.80
CA SER A 211 6.87 9.03 -4.57
C SER A 211 6.35 7.90 -3.67
N PHE A 212 5.90 6.79 -4.25
CA PHE A 212 5.60 5.58 -3.50
C PHE A 212 6.85 4.98 -2.87
N THR A 213 7.94 4.88 -3.64
CA THR A 213 9.25 4.39 -3.14
C THR A 213 9.77 5.27 -2.00
N SER A 214 9.65 6.59 -2.12
CA SER A 214 9.98 7.51 -1.03
C SER A 214 9.17 7.21 0.23
N THR A 215 7.86 7.01 0.09
CA THR A 215 6.98 6.67 1.22
C THR A 215 7.41 5.37 1.88
N LEU A 216 7.78 4.34 1.08
CA LEU A 216 8.28 3.07 1.61
C LEU A 216 9.63 3.21 2.33
N ILE A 217 10.53 4.09 1.89
CA ILE A 217 11.73 4.45 2.65
C ILE A 217 11.37 5.08 4.00
N GLY A 218 10.38 5.98 4.03
CA GLY A 218 9.89 6.57 5.28
C GLY A 218 9.36 5.53 6.24
N ILE A 219 8.56 4.60 5.76
CA ILE A 219 8.06 3.48 6.57
C ILE A 219 9.22 2.62 7.09
N ALA A 220 10.24 2.35 6.27
CA ALA A 220 11.40 1.58 6.68
C ALA A 220 12.23 2.29 7.77
N ILE A 221 12.27 3.62 7.76
CA ILE A 221 12.87 4.43 8.83
C ILE A 221 12.00 4.38 10.09
N ASP A 222 10.70 4.57 9.98
CA ASP A 222 9.76 4.51 11.10
C ASP A 222 9.80 3.16 11.83
N GLU A 223 10.02 2.07 11.08
CA GLU A 223 10.14 0.71 11.60
C GLU A 223 11.56 0.34 12.07
N GLY A 224 12.54 1.21 11.86
CA GLY A 224 13.91 1.00 12.30
C GLY A 224 14.72 0.02 11.43
N TYR A 225 14.26 -0.32 10.23
CA TYR A 225 15.05 -1.07 9.24
C TYR A 225 16.16 -0.19 8.64
N ILE A 226 15.89 1.09 8.48
CA ILE A 226 16.83 2.12 8.08
C ILE A 226 16.96 3.09 9.25
N ASN A 227 18.20 3.41 9.68
CA ASN A 227 18.34 4.24 10.87
C ASN A 227 18.11 5.73 10.59
N SER A 228 18.59 6.22 9.42
CA SER A 228 18.53 7.65 9.10
C SER A 228 18.75 7.92 7.62
N ILE A 229 18.25 9.06 7.14
CA ILE A 229 18.60 9.60 5.82
C ILE A 229 20.07 10.01 5.71
N GLU A 230 20.76 10.13 6.84
CA GLU A 230 22.22 10.42 6.92
C GLU A 230 23.08 9.16 6.84
N ASP A 231 22.48 7.97 6.78
CA ASP A 231 23.24 6.72 6.65
C ASP A 231 23.96 6.70 5.30
N PRO A 232 25.25 6.26 5.26
CA PRO A 232 25.90 5.93 4.02
C PRO A 232 25.11 4.83 3.28
N ILE A 233 24.91 5.00 1.98
CA ILE A 233 24.19 3.96 1.21
C ILE A 233 24.90 2.61 1.18
N THR A 234 26.18 2.60 1.45
CA THR A 234 27.03 1.39 1.56
C THR A 234 26.71 0.52 2.77
N ASP A 235 25.94 1.03 3.73
CA ASP A 235 25.39 0.21 4.82
C ASP A 235 24.33 -0.77 4.29
N TYR A 236 23.68 -0.43 3.18
CA TYR A 236 22.62 -1.19 2.53
C TYR A 236 23.02 -1.76 1.16
N LEU A 237 24.08 -1.22 0.53
CA LEU A 237 24.61 -1.65 -0.76
C LEU A 237 26.09 -2.10 -0.55
N PRO A 238 26.28 -3.33 -0.05
CA PRO A 238 27.60 -3.81 0.36
C PRO A 238 28.60 -3.94 -0.79
N GLU A 239 28.13 -3.98 -2.05
CA GLU A 239 28.95 -4.00 -3.25
C GLU A 239 29.89 -2.78 -3.34
N TRP A 240 29.45 -1.65 -2.79
CA TRP A 240 30.21 -0.40 -2.81
C TRP A 240 31.03 -0.13 -1.55
N LYS A 241 31.05 -1.05 -0.61
CA LYS A 241 31.76 -0.88 0.65
C LYS A 241 33.26 -0.68 0.43
N ASN A 242 33.83 0.34 1.11
CA ASN A 242 35.20 0.79 0.97
C ASN A 242 35.57 1.35 -0.42
N GLN A 243 34.57 1.86 -1.13
CA GLN A 243 34.74 2.58 -2.39
C GLN A 243 34.36 4.06 -2.19
N ASP A 244 34.47 4.85 -3.26
CA ASP A 244 34.13 6.28 -3.20
C ASP A 244 32.63 6.53 -2.88
N GLN A 245 31.78 5.56 -3.15
CA GLN A 245 30.34 5.57 -2.85
C GLN A 245 30.01 5.62 -1.35
N ASP A 246 30.96 5.32 -0.45
CA ASP A 246 30.82 5.56 1.00
C ASP A 246 30.49 7.02 1.36
N LYS A 247 30.72 7.97 0.44
CA LYS A 247 30.42 9.38 0.61
C LYS A 247 28.97 9.74 0.26
N ILE A 248 28.23 8.83 -0.36
CA ILE A 248 26.84 9.03 -0.73
C ILE A 248 25.96 8.64 0.45
N LEU A 249 25.15 9.58 0.91
CA LEU A 249 24.15 9.34 1.95
C LEU A 249 22.79 9.05 1.32
N LEU A 250 21.89 8.36 2.05
CA LEU A 250 20.56 8.01 1.58
C LEU A 250 19.78 9.25 1.08
N LYS A 251 19.90 10.38 1.79
CA LYS A 251 19.29 11.65 1.35
C LYS A 251 19.75 12.12 -0.04
N HIS A 252 20.97 11.76 -0.47
CA HIS A 252 21.48 12.15 -1.78
C HIS A 252 20.78 11.39 -2.91
N LEU A 253 20.44 10.10 -2.72
CA LEU A 253 19.60 9.36 -3.67
C LEU A 253 18.17 9.91 -3.67
N LEU A 254 17.58 10.09 -2.49
CA LEU A 254 16.22 10.61 -2.32
C LEU A 254 16.03 11.99 -2.98
N SER A 255 17.03 12.87 -2.88
CA SER A 255 17.00 14.22 -3.43
C SER A 255 17.58 14.34 -4.84
N MET A 256 17.92 13.22 -5.52
CA MET A 256 18.52 13.24 -6.86
C MET A 256 19.88 13.98 -6.92
N ARG A 257 20.73 13.75 -5.92
CA ARG A 257 22.02 14.44 -5.74
C ARG A 257 23.16 13.46 -5.44
N SER A 258 23.08 12.23 -5.91
CA SER A 258 24.12 11.23 -5.70
C SER A 258 25.49 11.66 -6.23
N GLY A 259 25.50 12.48 -7.27
CA GLY A 259 26.72 12.87 -7.98
C GLY A 259 27.26 11.80 -8.93
N MET A 260 26.57 10.68 -9.04
CA MET A 260 26.91 9.61 -9.98
C MET A 260 26.61 9.99 -11.43
N GLU A 261 27.26 9.31 -12.35
CA GLU A 261 26.97 9.44 -13.76
C GLU A 261 25.59 8.86 -14.11
N ASP A 262 25.05 9.30 -15.24
CA ASP A 262 23.77 8.86 -15.74
C ASP A 262 24.03 8.12 -17.05
N HIS A 263 23.73 6.85 -17.08
CA HIS A 263 23.91 6.02 -18.26
C HIS A 263 22.74 6.14 -19.27
N GLY A 264 21.60 6.69 -18.85
CA GLY A 264 20.48 7.09 -19.71
C GLY A 264 19.66 5.96 -20.35
N PHE A 265 20.05 4.71 -20.19
CA PHE A 265 19.44 3.55 -20.85
C PHE A 265 18.81 2.54 -19.89
N VAL A 266 18.58 2.93 -18.65
CA VAL A 266 18.04 2.01 -17.62
C VAL A 266 16.74 1.29 -18.04
N TYR A 267 15.91 1.91 -18.87
CA TYR A 267 14.66 1.29 -19.34
C TYR A 267 14.82 0.11 -20.30
N VAL A 268 15.99 -0.09 -20.88
CA VAL A 268 16.21 -1.09 -21.93
C VAL A 268 17.25 -2.13 -21.55
N VAL A 269 17.80 -2.06 -20.34
CA VAL A 269 18.76 -3.04 -19.87
C VAL A 269 18.05 -4.21 -19.18
N PRO A 270 18.56 -5.44 -19.32
CA PRO A 270 17.94 -6.62 -18.70
C PRO A 270 17.96 -6.59 -17.16
N ASP A 271 19.03 -6.12 -16.56
CA ASP A 271 19.26 -6.01 -15.11
C ASP A 271 19.46 -4.55 -14.74
N MET A 272 18.38 -3.93 -14.26
CA MET A 272 18.37 -2.50 -13.92
C MET A 272 19.10 -2.21 -12.60
N VAL A 273 19.16 -3.18 -11.68
CA VAL A 273 19.91 -3.05 -10.43
C VAL A 273 21.40 -3.05 -10.70
N SER A 274 21.91 -4.07 -11.39
CA SER A 274 23.33 -4.13 -11.76
C SER A 274 23.76 -2.92 -12.58
N HIS A 275 22.95 -2.47 -13.52
CA HIS A 275 23.19 -1.25 -14.30
C HIS A 275 23.28 0.00 -13.42
N SER A 276 22.40 0.10 -12.42
CA SER A 276 22.39 1.23 -11.48
C SER A 276 23.57 1.21 -10.50
N LEU A 277 24.11 0.03 -10.20
CA LEU A 277 25.31 -0.15 -9.39
C LEU A 277 26.62 0.11 -10.16
N ASP A 278 26.63 -0.09 -11.48
CA ASP A 278 27.81 0.12 -12.34
C ASP A 278 27.94 1.59 -12.76
N ARG A 279 28.12 2.49 -11.76
CA ARG A 279 28.22 3.94 -11.99
C ARG A 279 29.32 4.57 -11.16
N ASP A 280 30.11 5.45 -11.78
CA ASP A 280 31.14 6.24 -11.13
C ASP A 280 30.58 7.56 -10.55
N ILE A 281 31.22 8.02 -9.46
CA ILE A 281 30.97 9.37 -8.94
C ILE A 281 31.74 10.38 -9.81
N ILE A 282 31.01 11.25 -10.49
CA ILE A 282 31.58 12.28 -11.38
C ILE A 282 31.45 13.70 -10.80
N ARG A 283 30.73 13.86 -9.67
CA ARG A 283 30.55 15.10 -8.92
C ARG A 283 30.47 14.82 -7.44
N PRO A 284 30.80 15.78 -6.57
CA PRO A 284 30.60 15.60 -5.14
C PRO A 284 29.11 15.32 -4.82
N PRO A 285 28.78 14.28 -4.01
CA PRO A 285 27.43 14.03 -3.55
C PRO A 285 26.83 15.22 -2.81
N GLY A 286 25.51 15.42 -2.93
CA GLY A 286 24.77 16.50 -2.26
C GLY A 286 24.80 17.86 -2.95
N VAL A 287 25.65 18.08 -3.97
CA VAL A 287 25.91 19.41 -4.53
C VAL A 287 24.96 19.79 -5.66
N ALA A 288 24.74 18.87 -6.62
CA ALA A 288 24.01 19.20 -7.84
C ALA A 288 22.80 18.26 -8.02
N PHE A 289 21.63 18.84 -8.24
CA PHE A 289 20.44 18.10 -8.63
C PHE A 289 20.62 17.55 -10.06
N ARG A 290 20.37 16.26 -10.22
CA ARG A 290 20.25 15.61 -11.51
C ARG A 290 19.20 14.50 -11.41
N TYR A 291 18.10 14.67 -12.11
CA TYR A 291 17.04 13.66 -12.13
C TYR A 291 17.60 12.33 -12.64
N SER A 292 17.54 11.28 -11.82
CA SER A 292 18.12 9.97 -12.09
C SER A 292 17.13 8.86 -11.75
N ASN A 293 16.84 8.02 -12.73
CA ASN A 293 16.06 6.80 -12.53
C ASN A 293 16.86 5.75 -11.79
N GLU A 294 18.16 5.72 -12.04
CA GLU A 294 19.11 4.80 -11.41
C GLU A 294 19.21 5.07 -9.91
N ASP A 295 19.24 6.35 -9.47
CA ASP A 295 19.21 6.68 -8.05
C ASP A 295 17.96 6.14 -7.39
N SER A 296 16.81 6.25 -8.07
CA SER A 296 15.53 5.75 -7.54
C SER A 296 15.43 4.23 -7.61
N MET A 297 16.06 3.57 -8.59
CA MET A 297 16.14 2.10 -8.65
C MET A 297 16.88 1.56 -7.43
N LEU A 298 17.97 2.20 -7.03
CA LEU A 298 18.74 1.80 -5.86
C LEU A 298 18.00 1.99 -4.53
N LEU A 299 17.02 2.89 -4.45
CA LEU A 299 16.17 3.00 -3.26
C LEU A 299 15.35 1.72 -3.03
N GLY A 300 14.90 1.08 -4.10
CA GLY A 300 14.22 -0.23 -4.01
C GLY A 300 15.15 -1.32 -3.49
N GLU A 301 16.38 -1.37 -3.99
CA GLU A 301 17.39 -2.32 -3.53
C GLU A 301 17.80 -2.08 -2.06
N ILE A 302 17.87 -0.81 -1.63
CA ILE A 302 18.11 -0.45 -0.23
C ILE A 302 17.01 -0.97 0.68
N ILE A 303 15.73 -0.84 0.29
CA ILE A 303 14.60 -1.41 1.05
C ILE A 303 14.73 -2.93 1.15
N GLN A 304 15.02 -3.62 0.06
CA GLN A 304 15.16 -5.06 0.02
C GLN A 304 16.28 -5.54 0.96
N ASN A 305 17.45 -4.92 0.88
CA ASN A 305 18.61 -5.27 1.70
C ASN A 305 18.41 -4.91 3.18
N ALA A 306 17.77 -3.79 3.48
CA ALA A 306 17.49 -3.37 4.85
C ALA A 306 16.45 -4.26 5.54
N THR A 307 15.40 -4.66 4.82
CA THR A 307 14.26 -5.38 5.39
C THR A 307 14.38 -6.90 5.29
N GLY A 308 15.18 -7.40 4.35
CA GLY A 308 15.24 -8.82 3.98
C GLY A 308 14.00 -9.34 3.24
N MET A 309 13.09 -8.47 2.84
CA MET A 309 11.92 -8.76 2.01
C MET A 309 12.17 -8.29 0.58
N SER A 310 11.53 -8.88 -0.42
CA SER A 310 11.51 -8.26 -1.74
C SER A 310 10.83 -6.89 -1.67
N PHE A 311 11.21 -5.99 -2.58
CA PHE A 311 10.61 -4.65 -2.61
C PHE A 311 9.08 -4.71 -2.76
N GLN A 312 8.57 -5.58 -3.64
CA GLN A 312 7.13 -5.79 -3.85
C GLN A 312 6.45 -6.27 -2.56
N GLU A 313 6.98 -7.32 -1.93
CA GLU A 313 6.42 -7.87 -0.69
C GLU A 313 6.36 -6.81 0.44
N TYR A 314 7.40 -5.97 0.54
CA TYR A 314 7.42 -4.88 1.50
C TYR A 314 6.36 -3.83 1.18
N ALA A 315 6.22 -3.44 -0.08
CA ALA A 315 5.24 -2.47 -0.54
C ALA A 315 3.79 -2.96 -0.29
N ASP A 316 3.50 -4.22 -0.62
CA ASP A 316 2.20 -4.85 -0.37
C ASP A 316 1.87 -4.82 1.11
N LYS A 317 2.77 -5.32 1.93
CA LYS A 317 2.56 -5.48 3.36
C LYS A 317 2.44 -4.16 4.11
N LYS A 318 3.17 -3.13 3.68
CA LYS A 318 3.34 -1.90 4.44
C LYS A 318 2.54 -0.71 3.91
N LEU A 319 2.06 -0.80 2.68
CA LEU A 319 1.31 0.29 2.07
C LEU A 319 0.04 -0.23 1.38
N PHE A 320 0.14 -1.02 0.33
CA PHE A 320 -1.00 -1.30 -0.55
C PHE A 320 -2.11 -2.08 0.15
N ASN A 321 -1.79 -3.16 0.86
CA ASN A 321 -2.79 -3.91 1.63
C ASN A 321 -3.47 -3.06 2.71
N LEU A 322 -2.72 -2.12 3.32
CA LEU A 322 -3.27 -1.26 4.39
C LEU A 322 -4.26 -0.22 3.85
N ILE A 323 -4.04 0.27 2.63
CA ILE A 323 -4.95 1.22 1.98
C ILE A 323 -6.00 0.53 1.09
N GLY A 324 -5.93 -0.80 0.98
CA GLY A 324 -6.82 -1.59 0.13
C GLY A 324 -6.69 -1.19 -1.34
N ALA A 325 -5.46 -1.09 -1.84
CA ALA A 325 -5.15 -0.89 -3.24
C ALA A 325 -4.64 -2.20 -3.83
N ASP A 326 -5.11 -2.50 -5.05
CA ASP A 326 -4.69 -3.65 -5.84
C ASP A 326 -3.80 -3.14 -6.98
N GLU A 327 -2.51 -3.45 -6.90
CA GLU A 327 -1.52 -2.93 -7.82
C GLU A 327 -0.73 -4.04 -8.49
N THR A 328 -0.11 -3.69 -9.62
CA THR A 328 0.92 -4.48 -10.26
C THR A 328 2.13 -3.60 -10.53
N TRP A 329 3.25 -3.90 -9.90
CA TRP A 329 4.49 -3.19 -10.17
C TRP A 329 5.30 -3.94 -11.23
N TRP A 330 5.80 -3.23 -12.22
CA TRP A 330 6.57 -3.86 -13.29
C TRP A 330 7.94 -4.32 -12.77
N THR A 331 8.46 -5.37 -13.41
CA THR A 331 9.79 -5.92 -13.14
C THR A 331 10.67 -5.83 -14.37
N ASP A 332 11.99 -5.82 -14.15
CA ASP A 332 12.97 -6.02 -15.22
C ASP A 332 13.05 -7.51 -15.63
N GLN A 333 13.98 -7.86 -16.52
CA GLN A 333 14.09 -9.23 -17.03
C GLN A 333 14.67 -10.21 -16.00
N GLU A 334 15.36 -9.71 -14.99
CA GLU A 334 15.89 -10.51 -13.86
C GLU A 334 14.88 -10.63 -12.71
N GLY A 335 13.73 -9.96 -12.81
CA GLY A 335 12.65 -9.99 -11.81
C GLY A 335 12.76 -8.92 -10.73
N ASN A 336 13.67 -7.96 -10.87
CA ASN A 336 13.77 -6.84 -9.94
C ASN A 336 12.60 -5.87 -10.15
N THR A 337 11.92 -5.47 -9.09
CA THR A 337 10.84 -4.49 -9.17
C THR A 337 11.37 -3.12 -9.61
N ILE A 338 10.75 -2.50 -10.61
CA ILE A 338 11.16 -1.21 -11.16
C ILE A 338 10.71 -0.08 -10.22
N SER A 339 11.40 0.12 -9.11
CA SER A 339 11.02 1.01 -8.01
C SER A 339 10.89 2.49 -8.39
N TYR A 340 11.35 2.88 -9.57
CA TYR A 340 11.29 4.26 -10.08
C TYR A 340 10.14 4.53 -11.06
N ALA A 341 9.43 3.50 -11.51
CA ALA A 341 8.40 3.64 -12.54
C ALA A 341 7.37 2.50 -12.53
N SER A 342 6.26 2.74 -13.22
CA SER A 342 5.38 1.68 -13.73
C SER A 342 4.68 0.84 -12.66
N ILE A 343 3.89 1.51 -11.83
CA ILE A 343 2.84 0.87 -11.03
C ILE A 343 1.55 0.95 -11.86
N ASP A 344 0.88 -0.17 -12.01
CA ASP A 344 -0.43 -0.26 -12.63
C ASP A 344 -1.49 -0.39 -11.54
N MET A 345 -2.41 0.55 -11.48
CA MET A 345 -3.56 0.59 -10.56
C MET A 345 -4.73 1.33 -11.21
N THR A 346 -5.90 1.27 -10.60
CA THR A 346 -7.01 2.15 -11.00
C THR A 346 -6.74 3.61 -10.57
N PRO A 347 -7.29 4.60 -11.27
CA PRO A 347 -7.16 6.01 -10.89
C PRO A 347 -7.63 6.30 -9.45
N ARG A 348 -8.65 5.58 -8.99
CA ARG A 348 -9.17 5.72 -7.62
C ARG A 348 -8.23 5.16 -6.55
N GLU A 349 -7.40 4.16 -6.89
CA GLU A 349 -6.36 3.64 -5.99
C GLU A 349 -5.18 4.59 -5.89
N PHE A 350 -4.77 5.20 -6.99
CA PHE A 350 -3.82 6.31 -6.95
C PHE A 350 -4.33 7.48 -6.11
N ALA A 351 -5.64 7.77 -6.17
CA ALA A 351 -6.26 8.79 -5.33
C ALA A 351 -6.22 8.41 -3.83
N LYS A 352 -6.33 7.12 -3.46
CA LYS A 352 -6.13 6.69 -2.06
C LYS A 352 -4.73 7.03 -1.57
N PHE A 353 -3.69 6.75 -2.36
CA PHE A 353 -2.33 7.13 -2.01
C PHE A 353 -2.19 8.65 -1.84
N GLY A 354 -2.72 9.43 -2.78
CA GLY A 354 -2.75 10.89 -2.65
C GLY A 354 -3.42 11.35 -1.35
N LEU A 355 -4.51 10.69 -0.96
CA LEU A 355 -5.22 10.99 0.29
C LEU A 355 -4.40 10.61 1.53
N VAL A 356 -3.68 9.48 1.53
CA VAL A 356 -2.76 9.13 2.63
C VAL A 356 -1.77 10.26 2.87
N ILE A 357 -1.14 10.75 1.81
CA ILE A 357 -0.14 11.82 1.92
C ILE A 357 -0.77 13.17 2.31
N ALA A 358 -1.95 13.50 1.77
CA ALA A 358 -2.72 14.70 2.17
C ALA A 358 -3.11 14.67 3.65
N GLN A 359 -3.28 13.49 4.22
CA GLN A 359 -3.59 13.26 5.63
C GLN A 359 -2.33 12.98 6.48
N GLU A 360 -1.20 13.57 6.10
CA GLU A 360 0.06 13.46 6.84
C GLU A 360 0.50 12.00 7.11
N GLY A 361 0.30 11.14 6.12
CA GLY A 361 0.66 9.72 6.20
C GLY A 361 -0.35 8.84 6.90
N SER A 362 -1.55 9.33 7.20
CA SER A 362 -2.60 8.59 7.88
C SER A 362 -3.64 8.03 6.90
N TRP A 363 -4.14 6.84 7.16
CA TRP A 363 -5.23 6.21 6.45
C TRP A 363 -6.30 5.71 7.42
N GLN A 364 -7.53 6.21 7.33
CA GLN A 364 -8.65 5.81 8.18
C GLN A 364 -8.35 5.83 9.70
N GLY A 365 -7.46 6.72 10.13
CA GLY A 365 -7.04 6.87 11.53
C GLY A 365 -5.86 5.97 11.94
N GLN A 366 -5.29 5.20 11.01
CA GLN A 366 -4.05 4.46 11.20
C GLN A 366 -2.90 5.25 10.56
N GLN A 367 -1.79 5.46 11.28
CA GLN A 367 -0.58 6.03 10.71
C GLN A 367 0.13 4.96 9.88
N ILE A 368 0.29 5.22 8.58
CA ILE A 368 0.99 4.34 7.62
C ILE A 368 2.47 4.74 7.53
N VAL A 369 2.75 6.02 7.44
CA VAL A 369 4.09 6.61 7.48
C VAL A 369 4.03 7.85 8.37
N SER A 370 5.08 8.18 9.11
CA SER A 370 5.08 9.31 10.03
C SER A 370 4.79 10.64 9.33
N SER A 371 4.11 11.55 10.05
CA SER A 371 3.89 12.93 9.58
C SER A 371 5.22 13.65 9.34
N ASP A 372 6.20 13.42 10.20
CA ASP A 372 7.55 13.99 10.09
C ASP A 372 8.21 13.58 8.76
N TRP A 373 8.02 12.32 8.32
CA TRP A 373 8.51 11.89 7.01
C TRP A 373 7.77 12.58 5.87
N VAL A 374 6.45 12.67 5.94
CA VAL A 374 5.67 13.36 4.90
C VAL A 374 6.12 14.81 4.75
N GLU A 375 6.23 15.53 5.86
CA GLU A 375 6.72 16.92 5.86
C GLU A 375 8.13 17.02 5.26
N LEU A 376 9.05 16.17 5.70
CA LEU A 376 10.42 16.14 5.21
C LEU A 376 10.51 15.83 3.72
N ALA A 377 9.80 14.78 3.27
CA ALA A 377 9.88 14.31 1.89
C ALA A 377 9.25 15.28 0.88
N THR A 378 8.20 16.01 1.29
CA THR A 378 7.46 16.94 0.43
C THR A 378 7.96 18.39 0.54
N SER A 379 8.95 18.63 1.39
CA SER A 379 9.65 19.92 1.50
C SER A 379 10.80 20.01 0.49
N LYS A 380 11.17 21.22 0.09
CA LYS A 380 12.36 21.45 -0.75
C LYS A 380 13.61 20.97 -0.02
N TYR A 381 14.44 20.21 -0.71
CA TYR A 381 15.76 19.84 -0.17
C TYR A 381 16.67 21.07 -0.01
N ASP A 382 16.62 21.97 -0.99
CA ASP A 382 17.32 23.28 -0.98
C ASP A 382 16.60 24.30 -1.90
N ASP A 383 17.11 25.51 -1.96
CA ASP A 383 16.55 26.58 -2.80
C ASP A 383 16.95 26.47 -4.30
N LEU A 384 17.77 25.51 -4.68
CA LEU A 384 18.25 25.36 -6.06
C LEU A 384 17.25 24.65 -6.98
N MET A 385 16.39 23.80 -6.40
CA MET A 385 15.41 23.03 -7.14
C MET A 385 14.13 22.81 -6.34
N SER A 386 12.98 22.93 -6.99
CA SER A 386 11.68 22.64 -6.38
C SER A 386 11.41 21.12 -6.28
N TYR A 387 12.29 20.45 -5.54
CA TYR A 387 12.29 19.01 -5.35
C TYR A 387 12.70 18.63 -3.93
N GLY A 388 11.92 17.72 -3.33
CA GLY A 388 12.20 17.10 -2.04
C GLY A 388 12.76 15.69 -2.20
N PHE A 389 12.27 14.74 -1.40
CA PHE A 389 12.64 13.35 -1.48
C PHE A 389 11.67 12.58 -2.39
N GLN A 390 11.98 12.57 -3.70
CA GLN A 390 11.17 11.97 -4.77
C GLN A 390 9.80 12.65 -4.96
N TRP A 391 9.67 13.92 -4.53
CA TRP A 391 8.49 14.75 -4.69
C TRP A 391 8.83 16.07 -5.36
N TRP A 392 7.98 16.52 -6.27
CA TRP A 392 8.03 17.87 -6.82
C TRP A 392 7.27 18.83 -5.90
N THR A 393 7.86 19.98 -5.59
CA THR A 393 7.28 20.96 -4.69
C THR A 393 6.90 22.22 -5.47
N SER A 394 6.06 23.10 -4.90
CA SER A 394 5.75 24.39 -5.49
C SER A 394 6.99 25.31 -5.56
N GLU A 395 7.13 26.04 -6.67
CA GLU A 395 8.35 26.81 -6.96
C GLU A 395 8.49 28.08 -6.14
N THR A 396 7.38 28.69 -5.72
CA THR A 396 7.38 30.02 -5.09
C THR A 396 6.77 30.03 -3.70
N LYS A 397 7.33 30.86 -2.81
CA LYS A 397 6.75 31.18 -1.50
C LYS A 397 5.52 32.10 -1.60
N ASP A 398 5.23 32.61 -2.79
CA ASP A 398 4.17 33.59 -3.07
C ASP A 398 2.90 32.93 -3.64
N ILE A 399 2.76 31.60 -3.52
CA ILE A 399 1.52 30.89 -3.86
C ILE A 399 0.66 30.83 -2.61
N ASP A 400 -0.57 31.33 -2.71
CA ASP A 400 -1.54 31.35 -1.61
C ASP A 400 -1.81 29.96 -1.02
N TYR A 401 -1.64 28.91 -1.84
CA TYR A 401 -1.82 27.51 -1.45
C TYR A 401 -0.65 26.67 -1.93
N PRO A 402 0.38 26.46 -1.10
CA PRO A 402 1.50 25.58 -1.43
C PRO A 402 1.03 24.17 -1.75
N PHE A 403 1.66 23.55 -2.74
CA PHE A 403 1.36 22.17 -3.14
C PHE A 403 2.65 21.39 -3.39
N PHE A 404 2.51 20.09 -3.37
CA PHE A 404 3.52 19.17 -3.88
C PHE A 404 2.87 18.12 -4.78
N SER A 405 3.67 17.42 -5.55
CA SER A 405 3.12 16.50 -6.55
C SER A 405 4.07 15.35 -6.86
N ALA A 406 3.48 14.18 -7.12
CA ALA A 406 4.12 13.10 -7.84
C ALA A 406 3.86 13.28 -9.34
N ARG A 407 4.91 13.18 -10.17
CA ARG A 407 4.82 13.43 -11.62
C ARG A 407 5.46 12.32 -12.42
N GLY A 408 4.74 11.83 -13.41
CA GLY A 408 5.20 10.84 -14.37
C GLY A 408 5.21 11.36 -15.80
N LEU A 409 5.81 10.58 -16.70
CA LEU A 409 5.92 10.88 -18.11
C LEU A 409 4.52 11.15 -18.72
N ASP A 410 4.44 12.06 -19.68
CA ASP A 410 3.23 12.43 -20.43
C ASP A 410 2.08 12.98 -19.56
N GLY A 411 2.32 13.37 -18.31
CA GLY A 411 1.32 14.02 -17.48
C GLY A 411 0.53 13.08 -16.57
N GLN A 412 1.14 11.98 -16.14
CA GLN A 412 0.66 11.20 -15.01
C GLN A 412 0.92 12.02 -13.75
N LEU A 413 -0.11 12.35 -12.98
CA LEU A 413 0.00 13.36 -11.93
C LEU A 413 -0.82 12.97 -10.69
N ILE A 414 -0.22 13.22 -9.51
CA ILE A 414 -0.95 13.37 -8.25
C ILE A 414 -0.53 14.72 -7.66
N TYR A 415 -1.44 15.68 -7.63
CA TYR A 415 -1.25 16.97 -6.97
C TYR A 415 -1.92 16.98 -5.61
N ILE A 416 -1.26 17.53 -4.63
CA ILE A 416 -1.75 17.56 -3.24
C ILE A 416 -1.59 18.98 -2.68
N TRP A 417 -2.69 19.55 -2.18
CA TRP A 417 -2.76 20.82 -1.47
C TRP A 417 -3.18 20.53 -0.02
N PRO A 418 -2.23 20.34 0.89
CA PRO A 418 -2.53 19.89 2.25
C PRO A 418 -3.41 20.88 3.04
N GLU A 419 -3.17 22.20 2.90
CA GLU A 419 -3.95 23.23 3.61
C GLU A 419 -5.43 23.25 3.22
N THR A 420 -5.77 22.79 2.02
CA THR A 420 -7.14 22.78 1.51
C THR A 420 -7.76 21.38 1.48
N ASP A 421 -7.01 20.37 1.89
CA ASP A 421 -7.41 18.96 1.88
C ASP A 421 -7.85 18.48 0.48
N LEU A 422 -7.19 19.05 -0.57
CA LEU A 422 -7.45 18.73 -1.96
C LEU A 422 -6.38 17.80 -2.52
N VAL A 423 -6.83 16.80 -3.28
CA VAL A 423 -5.97 15.95 -4.11
C VAL A 423 -6.55 15.90 -5.51
N PHE A 424 -5.69 16.07 -6.50
CA PHE A 424 -6.05 15.94 -7.90
C PHE A 424 -5.16 14.87 -8.56
N VAL A 425 -5.81 13.91 -9.17
CA VAL A 425 -5.16 12.80 -9.89
C VAL A 425 -5.50 12.89 -11.36
N ARG A 426 -4.51 12.72 -12.23
CA ARG A 426 -4.69 12.68 -13.67
C ARG A 426 -3.81 11.62 -14.29
N PHE A 427 -4.37 10.88 -15.23
CA PHE A 427 -3.66 9.92 -16.09
C PHE A 427 -3.98 10.20 -17.56
N THR A 428 -2.98 9.99 -18.41
CA THR A 428 -3.06 10.28 -19.83
C THR A 428 -2.61 9.09 -20.67
N THR A 429 -3.06 9.02 -21.91
CA THR A 429 -2.49 8.11 -22.91
C THR A 429 -1.09 8.56 -23.32
N TYR A 430 -0.25 7.60 -23.64
CA TYR A 430 1.07 7.90 -24.19
C TYR A 430 0.96 8.50 -25.58
N ARG A 431 1.76 9.52 -25.86
CA ARG A 431 1.96 9.95 -27.24
C ARG A 431 2.67 8.83 -28.00
N LYS A 432 2.11 8.41 -29.12
CA LYS A 432 2.85 7.51 -30.02
C LYS A 432 4.14 8.21 -30.45
N ILE A 433 5.28 7.52 -30.26
CA ILE A 433 6.55 7.97 -30.85
C ILE A 433 6.34 8.03 -32.36
N GLY A 434 6.21 9.21 -32.92
CA GLY A 434 5.92 9.43 -34.32
C GLY A 434 4.88 10.51 -34.64
N ASP A 435 4.02 10.87 -33.69
CA ASP A 435 3.13 12.03 -33.80
C ASP A 435 3.88 13.33 -33.44
N GLN A 436 4.99 13.59 -34.14
CA GLN A 436 5.58 14.92 -34.24
C GLN A 436 4.72 15.67 -35.24
N ASP A 437 3.66 16.26 -34.74
CA ASP A 437 2.88 17.18 -35.55
C ASP A 437 3.75 18.34 -36.03
N SER A 438 3.83 18.39 -37.33
CA SER A 438 4.09 19.60 -38.09
C SER A 438 3.03 20.66 -37.74
N SER A 439 3.30 21.53 -36.76
CA SER A 439 2.69 22.86 -36.67
C SER A 439 3.59 23.81 -35.92
#